data_de8f70f93f5441de51610a120520b6b4
#
_entry.id   de8f70f93f5441de51610a120520b6b4
#
_cell.length_a   1.000
_cell.length_b   1.000
_cell.length_c   1.000
_cell.angle_alpha   90.00
_cell.angle_beta   90.00
_cell.angle_gamma   90.00
#
_symmetry.space_group_name_H-M   'P 1'
#
loop_
_entity.id
_entity.type
_entity.pdbx_description
1 polymer ?
#
loop_
_entity_poly.entity_id
_entity_poly.type
_entity_poly.pdbx_seq_one_letter_code
_entity_poly.pdbx_strand_id
1 'polypeptide(L)'
;MGGVFISYRRGDVEGQARALSIELANYVGEGSVFMDVDSIALGRDFRQSLRDRLESCDALLALIGPSWLDIRDAAGRRRLDDPADVVREEIAAALKRNIPVTPVLLQGTVMPAQERLPDDLKDLAFRNGFELSHTRWHSDVRELVQRLGIADSSTAGVQAKRQRIEIKRPSARRSAAGGMRVAETPGRAQPPAWLTRRRALGAGALAIVAAGSAVAVPSIRRLVSRPAKPRLRMIAVDFAVVDEKGARLPTEKAAASVFTEALAPGVGLDMVAISGGAFIMGSPRYEPERRPNEGPQHTVTLSPFFIGAWPITQAQWAAVATAHPEQASRELDPFPSFFKGDNLPVETITWNEADEFCRRLAEMTGRGYRLPTEAEWEYACRAGSAGPFNVGPTITTDLANYCGAGGAVCGQNDGKSIASDVYDGVTYDSGAYDRGSVGTFRGKTVIPGTFPPNRFGLYDMHGNVWEYCLDTASPSYVDAPVDGSANVSAGENDRILRGGSWSHNPAICRSAYRDSISPGNPGWQGRIGLRVVCAV
;
A
#
# COMPACT_ATOMS: atom_id res chain seq x y z
N MET A 1 22.94 -21.11 5.48
CA MET A 1 23.03 -19.94 6.34
C MET A 1 22.05 -20.14 7.47
N GLY A 2 22.46 -19.90 8.71
CA GLY A 2 21.55 -19.90 9.86
C GLY A 2 20.66 -18.66 9.83
N GLY A 3 19.74 -18.57 10.77
CA GLY A 3 18.76 -17.49 10.81
C GLY A 3 19.26 -16.21 11.46
N VAL A 4 18.44 -15.16 11.37
CA VAL A 4 18.61 -13.88 12.07
C VAL A 4 17.55 -13.77 13.16
N PHE A 5 17.96 -13.52 14.40
CA PHE A 5 17.04 -13.31 15.52
C PHE A 5 16.86 -11.80 15.78
N ILE A 6 15.63 -11.32 15.86
CA ILE A 6 15.31 -9.92 16.16
C ILE A 6 14.77 -9.86 17.59
N SER A 7 15.53 -9.20 18.49
CA SER A 7 15.13 -8.92 19.85
C SER A 7 14.67 -7.46 19.97
N TYR A 8 13.45 -7.22 20.44
CA TYR A 8 12.88 -5.88 20.56
C TYR A 8 11.93 -5.76 21.76
N ARG A 9 11.65 -4.54 22.20
CA ARG A 9 10.66 -4.28 23.25
C ARG A 9 9.31 -3.94 22.67
N ARG A 10 8.27 -4.68 23.08
CA ARG A 10 6.88 -4.28 22.84
C ARG A 10 6.62 -2.93 23.50
N GLY A 11 5.92 -2.05 22.78
CA GLY A 11 5.66 -0.67 23.23
C GLY A 11 6.81 0.32 23.04
N ASP A 12 7.95 -0.12 22.43
CA ASP A 12 9.06 0.77 22.04
C ASP A 12 9.19 0.84 20.50
N VAL A 13 9.52 -0.27 19.84
CA VAL A 13 9.83 -0.30 18.39
C VAL A 13 9.17 -1.50 17.67
N GLU A 14 8.00 -1.91 18.11
CA GLU A 14 7.31 -3.11 17.60
C GLU A 14 7.02 -3.01 16.09
N GLY A 15 6.55 -1.86 15.60
CA GLY A 15 6.28 -1.63 14.18
C GLY A 15 7.54 -1.75 13.31
N GLN A 16 8.66 -1.17 13.79
CA GLN A 16 9.93 -1.23 13.10
C GLN A 16 10.56 -2.65 13.14
N ALA A 17 10.37 -3.38 14.25
CA ALA A 17 10.80 -4.76 14.36
C ALA A 17 10.09 -5.63 13.33
N ARG A 18 8.78 -5.46 13.18
CA ARG A 18 7.98 -6.20 12.19
C ARG A 18 8.37 -5.83 10.75
N ALA A 19 8.54 -4.54 10.46
CA ALA A 19 8.99 -4.08 9.14
C ALA A 19 10.38 -4.65 8.78
N LEU A 20 11.32 -4.61 9.73
CA LEU A 20 12.67 -5.16 9.54
C LEU A 20 12.62 -6.68 9.32
N SER A 21 11.78 -7.41 10.07
CA SER A 21 11.62 -8.85 9.91
C SER A 21 11.14 -9.23 8.51
N ILE A 22 10.13 -8.52 8.00
CA ILE A 22 9.58 -8.74 6.65
C ILE A 22 10.64 -8.46 5.58
N GLU A 23 11.36 -7.34 5.72
CA GLU A 23 12.36 -6.97 4.73
C GLU A 23 13.58 -7.89 4.75
N LEU A 24 14.08 -8.29 5.94
CA LEU A 24 15.15 -9.26 6.06
C LEU A 24 14.77 -10.63 5.47
N ALA A 25 13.52 -11.07 5.61
CA ALA A 25 13.05 -12.33 5.03
C ALA A 25 13.21 -12.36 3.50
N ASN A 26 13.17 -11.23 2.82
CA ASN A 26 13.44 -11.14 1.37
C ASN A 26 14.90 -11.46 1.01
N TYR A 27 15.84 -11.25 1.94
CA TYR A 27 17.27 -11.52 1.73
C TYR A 27 17.70 -12.91 2.21
N VAL A 28 17.20 -13.36 3.37
CA VAL A 28 17.60 -14.62 3.98
C VAL A 28 16.64 -15.79 3.72
N GLY A 29 15.46 -15.50 3.17
CA GLY A 29 14.39 -16.47 2.92
C GLY A 29 13.34 -16.52 4.05
N GLU A 30 12.10 -16.83 3.66
CA GLU A 30 11.02 -17.06 4.62
C GLU A 30 11.37 -18.19 5.59
N GLY A 31 11.18 -17.95 6.88
CA GLY A 31 11.51 -18.92 7.94
C GLY A 31 12.93 -18.83 8.51
N SER A 32 13.79 -17.95 7.97
CA SER A 32 15.15 -17.70 8.49
C SER A 32 15.24 -16.45 9.38
N VAL A 33 14.17 -15.67 9.50
CA VAL A 33 14.07 -14.54 10.44
C VAL A 33 13.17 -14.93 11.60
N PHE A 34 13.71 -14.84 12.80
CA PHE A 34 13.00 -15.18 14.03
C PHE A 34 12.75 -13.89 14.82
N MET A 35 11.52 -13.69 15.22
CA MET A 35 11.09 -12.54 15.98
C MET A 35 10.12 -13.01 17.06
N ASP A 36 10.29 -12.52 18.25
CA ASP A 36 9.49 -12.71 19.45
C ASP A 36 8.64 -14.01 19.60
N VAL A 37 8.15 -14.21 20.79
CA VAL A 37 7.57 -15.41 21.39
C VAL A 37 6.22 -15.85 20.80
N ASP A 38 5.57 -15.04 19.98
CA ASP A 38 4.22 -15.34 19.44
C ASP A 38 4.14 -16.61 18.55
N SER A 39 5.27 -17.18 18.20
CA SER A 39 5.36 -18.44 17.44
C SER A 39 5.73 -19.67 18.27
N ILE A 40 5.75 -19.57 19.60
CA ILE A 40 5.99 -20.74 20.47
C ILE A 40 4.67 -21.49 20.66
N ALA A 41 4.68 -22.78 20.30
CA ALA A 41 3.52 -23.63 20.45
C ALA A 41 3.06 -23.67 21.93
N LEU A 42 1.76 -23.56 22.15
CA LEU A 42 1.14 -23.64 23.47
C LEU A 42 1.65 -24.87 24.25
N GLY A 43 2.10 -24.63 25.49
CA GLY A 43 2.55 -25.71 26.42
C GLY A 43 4.03 -26.09 26.34
N ARG A 44 4.87 -25.40 25.52
CA ARG A 44 6.34 -25.58 25.57
C ARG A 44 7.00 -24.60 26.54
N ASP A 45 8.11 -25.03 27.15
CA ASP A 45 8.96 -24.18 27.97
C ASP A 45 9.57 -23.08 27.08
N PHE A 46 9.25 -21.83 27.39
CA PHE A 46 9.74 -20.63 26.69
C PHE A 46 11.26 -20.58 26.62
N ARG A 47 11.95 -20.85 27.76
CA ARG A 47 13.42 -20.80 27.85
C ARG A 47 14.09 -21.84 26.97
N GLN A 48 13.48 -23.01 26.86
CA GLN A 48 14.01 -24.05 25.97
C GLN A 48 13.83 -23.69 24.52
N SER A 49 12.65 -23.17 24.14
CA SER A 49 12.35 -22.73 22.78
C SER A 49 13.25 -21.58 22.34
N LEU A 50 13.56 -20.63 23.24
CA LEU A 50 14.50 -19.53 22.98
C LEU A 50 15.92 -20.09 22.73
N ARG A 51 16.38 -21.04 23.52
CA ARG A 51 17.70 -21.67 23.34
C ARG A 51 17.82 -22.38 22.00
N ASP A 52 16.82 -23.17 21.64
CA ASP A 52 16.78 -23.92 20.38
C ASP A 52 16.84 -23.01 19.17
N ARG A 53 16.15 -21.85 19.23
CA ARG A 53 16.15 -20.83 18.16
C ARG A 53 17.49 -20.11 18.07
N LEU A 54 18.05 -19.67 19.19
CA LEU A 54 19.35 -18.99 19.18
C LEU A 54 20.46 -19.93 18.66
N GLU A 55 20.34 -21.27 18.87
CA GLU A 55 21.29 -22.24 18.30
C GLU A 55 21.24 -22.31 16.77
N SER A 56 20.12 -21.93 16.16
CA SER A 56 19.95 -21.93 14.71
C SER A 56 20.24 -20.56 14.06
N CYS A 57 20.58 -19.55 14.85
CA CYS A 57 20.81 -18.19 14.37
C CYS A 57 22.30 -17.87 14.23
N ASP A 58 22.66 -17.22 13.12
CA ASP A 58 24.00 -16.70 12.86
C ASP A 58 24.21 -15.31 13.49
N ALA A 59 23.14 -14.55 13.75
CA ALA A 59 23.18 -13.22 14.33
C ALA A 59 21.92 -12.87 15.13
N LEU A 60 22.09 -12.00 16.15
CA LEU A 60 20.99 -11.36 16.87
C LEU A 60 21.03 -9.85 16.61
N LEU A 61 19.90 -9.28 16.22
CA LEU A 61 19.68 -7.85 16.11
C LEU A 61 18.94 -7.35 17.35
N ALA A 62 19.63 -6.56 18.19
CA ALA A 62 19.01 -5.95 19.36
C ALA A 62 18.47 -4.56 18.97
N LEU A 63 17.16 -4.43 18.79
CA LEU A 63 16.54 -3.17 18.41
C LEU A 63 16.39 -2.28 19.64
N ILE A 64 17.01 -1.11 19.57
CA ILE A 64 17.09 -0.14 20.65
C ILE A 64 16.38 1.13 20.22
N GLY A 65 15.20 1.35 20.77
CA GLY A 65 14.42 2.56 20.58
C GLY A 65 14.50 3.51 21.78
N PRO A 66 13.80 4.66 21.69
CA PRO A 66 13.88 5.71 22.72
C PRO A 66 13.51 5.29 24.15
N SER A 67 12.60 4.32 24.28
CA SER A 67 12.12 3.85 25.59
C SER A 67 12.81 2.56 26.04
N TRP A 68 13.67 1.96 25.24
CA TRP A 68 14.27 0.64 25.46
C TRP A 68 14.90 0.49 26.85
N LEU A 69 15.63 1.53 27.30
CA LEU A 69 16.30 1.55 28.60
C LEU A 69 15.34 1.76 29.78
N ASP A 70 14.31 2.61 29.60
CA ASP A 70 13.58 3.21 30.72
C ASP A 70 12.15 2.70 30.86
N ILE A 71 11.72 1.72 30.02
CA ILE A 71 10.40 1.13 30.09
C ILE A 71 10.21 0.44 31.46
N ARG A 72 9.04 0.62 32.08
CA ARG A 72 8.76 0.16 33.44
C ARG A 72 7.65 -0.87 33.47
N ASP A 73 7.70 -1.74 34.48
CA ASP A 73 6.63 -2.68 34.79
C ASP A 73 5.46 -1.99 35.51
N ALA A 74 4.39 -2.74 35.78
CA ALA A 74 3.22 -2.23 36.51
C ALA A 74 3.52 -1.76 37.95
N ALA A 75 4.64 -2.20 38.53
CA ALA A 75 5.12 -1.77 39.85
C ALA A 75 6.08 -0.57 39.77
N GLY A 76 6.29 0.02 38.60
CA GLY A 76 7.16 1.17 38.37
C GLY A 76 8.66 0.85 38.31
N ARG A 77 9.07 -0.42 38.37
CA ARG A 77 10.48 -0.84 38.28
C ARG A 77 10.91 -0.90 36.83
N ARG A 78 12.16 -0.52 36.53
CA ARG A 78 12.72 -0.63 35.18
C ARG A 78 12.79 -2.09 34.76
N ARG A 79 12.15 -2.45 33.65
CA ARG A 79 12.08 -3.84 33.18
C ARG A 79 13.44 -4.46 32.90
N LEU A 80 14.40 -3.67 32.42
CA LEU A 80 15.74 -4.14 32.13
C LEU A 80 16.50 -4.61 33.38
N ASP A 81 16.10 -4.15 34.58
CA ASP A 81 16.72 -4.57 35.85
C ASP A 81 16.18 -5.93 36.35
N ASP A 82 15.06 -6.41 35.78
CA ASP A 82 14.51 -7.72 36.09
C ASP A 82 15.29 -8.81 35.35
N PRO A 83 15.95 -9.78 36.05
CA PRO A 83 16.60 -10.89 35.40
C PRO A 83 15.68 -11.80 34.56
N ALA A 84 14.37 -11.76 34.82
CA ALA A 84 13.36 -12.50 34.08
C ALA A 84 12.77 -11.72 32.89
N ASP A 85 13.27 -10.51 32.60
CA ASP A 85 12.85 -9.75 31.44
C ASP A 85 13.29 -10.45 30.15
N VAL A 86 12.35 -10.74 29.27
CA VAL A 86 12.55 -11.52 28.05
C VAL A 86 13.66 -10.95 27.16
N VAL A 87 13.62 -9.64 26.90
CA VAL A 87 14.61 -8.96 26.05
C VAL A 87 16.01 -9.01 26.66
N ARG A 88 16.10 -8.90 27.99
CA ARG A 88 17.36 -9.08 28.72
C ARG A 88 17.86 -10.52 28.59
N GLU A 89 17.00 -11.54 28.82
CA GLU A 89 17.36 -12.97 28.68
C GLU A 89 17.84 -13.30 27.26
N GLU A 90 17.19 -12.77 26.21
CA GLU A 90 17.56 -12.99 24.81
C GLU A 90 18.98 -12.46 24.51
N ILE A 91 19.24 -11.20 24.83
CA ILE A 91 20.52 -10.55 24.55
C ILE A 91 21.64 -11.18 25.41
N ALA A 92 21.40 -11.40 26.70
CA ALA A 92 22.38 -12.04 27.59
C ALA A 92 22.75 -13.46 27.15
N ALA A 93 21.74 -14.24 26.69
CA ALA A 93 21.97 -15.58 26.17
C ALA A 93 22.81 -15.59 24.90
N ALA A 94 22.57 -14.64 23.99
CA ALA A 94 23.35 -14.49 22.77
C ALA A 94 24.80 -14.04 23.06
N LEU A 95 25.00 -13.05 23.93
CA LEU A 95 26.32 -12.58 24.35
C LEU A 95 27.13 -13.72 25.00
N LYS A 96 26.53 -14.48 25.91
CA LYS A 96 27.17 -15.60 26.60
C LYS A 96 27.60 -16.74 25.67
N ARG A 97 26.90 -16.90 24.53
CA ARG A 97 27.18 -17.93 23.52
C ARG A 97 28.07 -17.44 22.38
N ASN A 98 28.58 -16.20 22.44
CA ASN A 98 29.35 -15.57 21.41
C ASN A 98 28.62 -15.48 20.05
N ILE A 99 27.28 -15.47 20.06
CA ILE A 99 26.50 -15.13 18.85
C ILE A 99 26.72 -13.65 18.56
N PRO A 100 27.00 -13.27 17.30
CA PRO A 100 27.13 -11.87 16.93
C PRO A 100 25.86 -11.08 17.31
N VAL A 101 25.98 -10.12 18.23
CA VAL A 101 24.90 -9.22 18.62
C VAL A 101 25.16 -7.86 17.99
N THR A 102 24.26 -7.39 17.13
CA THR A 102 24.31 -6.07 16.51
C THR A 102 23.23 -5.19 17.12
N PRO A 103 23.58 -4.14 17.88
CA PRO A 103 22.62 -3.12 18.28
C PRO A 103 22.13 -2.38 17.05
N VAL A 104 20.81 -2.33 16.85
CA VAL A 104 20.17 -1.55 15.79
C VAL A 104 19.46 -0.36 16.45
N LEU A 105 20.01 0.82 16.21
CA LEU A 105 19.55 2.07 16.80
C LEU A 105 18.43 2.64 15.95
N LEU A 106 17.28 2.87 16.55
CA LEU A 106 16.08 3.34 15.89
C LEU A 106 15.66 4.70 16.42
N GLN A 107 15.03 5.50 15.57
CA GLN A 107 14.45 6.80 15.94
C GLN A 107 15.48 7.78 16.59
N GLY A 108 16.72 7.80 16.10
CA GLY A 108 17.77 8.68 16.63
C GLY A 108 18.28 8.29 18.03
N THR A 109 18.00 7.08 18.49
CA THR A 109 18.50 6.58 19.77
C THR A 109 20.02 6.40 19.72
N VAL A 110 20.69 6.72 20.80
CA VAL A 110 22.13 6.51 20.96
C VAL A 110 22.42 5.22 21.72
N MET A 111 23.63 4.69 21.53
CA MET A 111 24.07 3.50 22.28
C MET A 111 23.94 3.71 23.80
N PRO A 112 23.38 2.73 24.53
CA PRO A 112 23.31 2.79 25.98
C PRO A 112 24.70 2.87 26.61
N ALA A 113 24.88 3.77 27.58
CA ALA A 113 26.11 3.81 28.36
C ALA A 113 26.21 2.55 29.26
N GLN A 114 27.43 2.03 29.44
CA GLN A 114 27.70 0.78 30.16
C GLN A 114 27.13 0.80 31.58
N GLU A 115 27.21 1.95 32.25
CA GLU A 115 26.74 2.17 33.63
C GLU A 115 25.22 2.05 33.77
N ARG A 116 24.49 2.19 32.67
CA ARG A 116 23.03 2.07 32.64
C ARG A 116 22.54 0.64 32.34
N LEU A 117 23.47 -0.28 32.00
CA LEU A 117 23.16 -1.66 31.65
C LEU A 117 23.38 -2.60 32.84
N PRO A 118 22.53 -3.63 33.02
CA PRO A 118 22.79 -4.74 33.94
C PRO A 118 24.11 -5.44 33.61
N ASP A 119 24.73 -6.10 34.59
CA ASP A 119 26.07 -6.70 34.46
C ASP A 119 26.17 -7.67 33.30
N ASP A 120 25.13 -8.46 33.04
CA ASP A 120 25.05 -9.45 31.95
C ASP A 120 24.83 -8.85 30.55
N LEU A 121 24.53 -7.53 30.49
CA LEU A 121 24.39 -6.80 29.23
C LEU A 121 25.50 -5.75 28.98
N LYS A 122 26.46 -5.59 29.88
CA LYS A 122 27.49 -4.55 29.76
C LYS A 122 28.29 -4.63 28.48
N ASP A 123 28.52 -5.85 27.97
CA ASP A 123 29.24 -6.07 26.71
C ASP A 123 28.51 -5.53 25.48
N LEU A 124 27.21 -5.27 25.58
CA LEU A 124 26.43 -4.64 24.51
C LEU A 124 26.93 -3.21 24.22
N ALA A 125 27.34 -2.46 25.26
CA ALA A 125 27.84 -1.09 25.12
C ALA A 125 29.11 -0.97 24.25
N PHE A 126 29.86 -2.05 24.08
CA PHE A 126 31.09 -2.11 23.29
C PHE A 126 30.87 -2.64 21.86
N ARG A 127 29.63 -2.94 21.50
CA ARG A 127 29.32 -3.39 20.13
C ARG A 127 29.11 -2.16 19.22
N ASN A 128 29.54 -2.32 17.97
CA ASN A 128 29.26 -1.30 16.97
C ASN A 128 27.76 -1.28 16.65
N GLY A 129 27.09 -0.22 17.03
CA GLY A 129 25.68 -0.01 16.72
C GLY A 129 25.49 0.34 15.24
N PHE A 130 24.40 -0.12 14.68
CA PHE A 130 23.95 0.24 13.33
C PHE A 130 22.74 1.17 13.45
N GLU A 131 22.83 2.37 12.91
CA GLU A 131 21.70 3.30 12.88
C GLU A 131 20.79 2.93 11.69
N LEU A 132 19.55 2.60 11.99
CA LEU A 132 18.52 2.34 10.99
C LEU A 132 17.58 3.54 10.92
N SER A 133 17.78 4.36 9.89
CA SER A 133 17.02 5.59 9.70
C SER A 133 15.67 5.28 9.05
N HIS A 134 14.62 5.90 9.57
CA HIS A 134 13.29 5.77 8.99
C HIS A 134 13.21 6.36 7.55
N THR A 135 14.00 7.39 7.28
CA THR A 135 14.04 8.06 5.97
C THR A 135 14.87 7.32 4.93
N ARG A 136 15.80 6.46 5.36
CA ARG A 136 16.67 5.67 4.48
C ARG A 136 16.47 4.17 4.69
N TRP A 137 15.31 3.76 5.19
CA TRP A 137 15.02 2.42 5.67
C TRP A 137 15.55 1.32 4.74
N HIS A 138 15.12 1.29 3.48
CA HIS A 138 15.54 0.26 2.53
C HIS A 138 17.03 0.28 2.19
N SER A 139 17.65 1.45 2.12
CA SER A 139 19.10 1.56 1.91
C SER A 139 19.88 1.09 3.12
N ASP A 140 19.41 1.46 4.32
CA ASP A 140 20.05 1.11 5.58
C ASP A 140 19.86 -0.41 5.87
N VAL A 141 18.68 -0.99 5.58
CA VAL A 141 18.46 -2.45 5.69
C VAL A 141 19.37 -3.20 4.72
N ARG A 142 19.51 -2.73 3.47
CA ARG A 142 20.44 -3.34 2.51
C ARG A 142 21.88 -3.26 2.99
N GLU A 143 22.30 -2.14 3.55
CA GLU A 143 23.63 -1.98 4.15
C GLU A 143 23.81 -2.88 5.38
N LEU A 144 22.79 -3.00 6.24
CA LEU A 144 22.80 -3.93 7.38
C LEU A 144 23.00 -5.38 6.91
N VAL A 145 22.27 -5.81 5.89
CA VAL A 145 22.39 -7.15 5.28
C VAL A 145 23.80 -7.40 4.76
N GLN A 146 24.40 -6.41 4.07
CA GLN A 146 25.77 -6.50 3.58
C GLN A 146 26.78 -6.59 4.73
N ARG A 147 26.63 -5.80 5.80
CA ARG A 147 27.51 -5.83 6.97
C ARG A 147 27.36 -7.11 7.80
N LEU A 148 26.19 -7.72 7.80
CA LEU A 148 25.97 -9.04 8.43
C LEU A 148 26.58 -10.19 7.60
N GLY A 149 27.10 -9.91 6.40
CA GLY A 149 27.68 -10.94 5.52
C GLY A 149 26.62 -11.89 4.94
N ILE A 150 25.37 -11.46 4.91
CA ILE A 150 24.25 -12.21 4.33
C ILE A 150 24.37 -12.11 2.80
N ALA A 151 24.66 -13.24 2.12
CA ALA A 151 24.73 -13.26 0.67
C ALA A 151 23.34 -13.02 0.09
N ASP A 152 23.21 -11.99 -0.74
CA ASP A 152 21.95 -11.64 -1.42
C ASP A 152 21.52 -12.79 -2.34
N SER A 153 20.50 -13.55 -1.91
CA SER A 153 19.93 -14.64 -2.68
C SER A 153 19.27 -14.18 -3.99
N SER A 154 18.98 -12.89 -4.12
CA SER A 154 18.43 -12.28 -5.34
C SER A 154 19.46 -12.21 -6.46
N THR A 155 20.75 -12.01 -6.14
CA THR A 155 21.85 -11.97 -7.12
C THR A 155 22.24 -13.34 -7.64
N ALA A 156 22.11 -14.39 -6.83
CA ALA A 156 22.38 -15.78 -7.27
C ALA A 156 21.37 -16.27 -8.31
N GLY A 157 20.10 -15.90 -8.19
CA GLY A 157 19.05 -16.23 -9.15
C GLY A 157 19.22 -15.55 -10.52
N VAL A 158 19.71 -14.31 -10.53
CA VAL A 158 19.96 -13.54 -11.77
C VAL A 158 21.22 -14.04 -12.48
N GLN A 159 22.28 -14.38 -11.75
CA GLN A 159 23.50 -14.95 -12.34
C GLN A 159 23.29 -16.37 -12.88
N ALA A 160 22.54 -17.22 -12.18
CA ALA A 160 22.18 -18.56 -12.68
C ALA A 160 21.29 -18.49 -13.94
N LYS A 161 20.41 -17.50 -14.06
CA LYS A 161 19.63 -17.26 -15.27
C LYS A 161 20.48 -16.72 -16.43
N ARG A 162 21.47 -15.85 -16.17
CA ARG A 162 22.40 -15.36 -17.19
C ARG A 162 23.33 -16.48 -17.71
N GLN A 163 23.88 -17.31 -16.85
CA GLN A 163 24.70 -18.46 -17.27
C GLN A 163 23.90 -19.49 -18.07
N ARG A 164 22.61 -19.68 -17.79
CA ARG A 164 21.76 -20.61 -18.55
C ARG A 164 21.37 -20.09 -19.95
N ILE A 165 21.45 -18.78 -20.17
CA ILE A 165 21.18 -18.14 -21.47
C ILE A 165 22.44 -18.12 -22.37
N GLU A 166 23.65 -18.05 -21.78
CA GLU A 166 24.91 -18.07 -22.57
C GLU A 166 25.33 -19.44 -23.10
N ILE A 167 24.81 -20.55 -22.55
CA ILE A 167 25.17 -21.92 -23.00
C ILE A 167 24.39 -22.39 -24.24
N LYS A 168 23.51 -21.59 -24.81
CA LYS A 168 22.73 -21.96 -26.03
C LYS A 168 22.95 -21.06 -27.24
N ARG A 169 24.21 -20.72 -27.55
CA ARG A 169 24.55 -20.20 -28.91
C ARG A 169 25.40 -21.21 -29.67
N PRO A 170 24.93 -21.76 -30.80
CA PRO A 170 25.78 -22.57 -31.65
C PRO A 170 26.78 -21.68 -32.40
N SER A 171 28.03 -22.10 -32.42
CA SER A 171 29.11 -21.48 -33.15
C SER A 171 28.86 -21.54 -34.65
N ALA A 172 28.76 -20.40 -35.32
CA ALA A 172 28.79 -20.33 -36.79
C ALA A 172 30.24 -20.29 -37.28
N ARG A 173 30.62 -21.28 -38.03
CA ARG A 173 31.88 -21.36 -38.79
C ARG A 173 31.90 -20.28 -39.87
N ARG A 174 33.03 -19.56 -39.94
CA ARG A 174 33.41 -18.71 -41.08
C ARG A 174 33.70 -19.57 -42.30
N SER A 175 33.20 -19.20 -43.48
CA SER A 175 33.92 -19.37 -44.74
C SER A 175 33.56 -18.21 -45.68
N ALA A 176 34.54 -17.86 -46.53
CA ALA A 176 34.71 -16.60 -47.20
C ALA A 176 34.07 -16.50 -48.59
N ALA A 177 33.88 -15.25 -48.98
CA ALA A 177 34.02 -14.64 -50.33
C ALA A 177 33.05 -15.00 -51.46
N GLY A 178 32.49 -13.95 -52.06
CA GLY A 178 32.08 -13.95 -53.45
C GLY A 178 30.87 -13.10 -53.79
N GLY A 179 31.11 -11.86 -54.18
CA GLY A 179 30.62 -11.14 -55.35
C GLY A 179 29.12 -10.96 -55.63
N MET A 180 28.67 -9.73 -55.43
CA MET A 180 27.96 -8.87 -56.41
C MET A 180 26.82 -9.45 -57.28
N ARG A 181 25.59 -8.98 -57.10
CA ARG A 181 24.81 -8.15 -58.05
C ARG A 181 23.38 -7.87 -57.60
N VAL A 182 22.96 -6.65 -57.93
CA VAL A 182 21.65 -6.01 -57.83
C VAL A 182 20.59 -6.72 -58.69
N ALA A 183 19.32 -6.83 -58.20
CA ALA A 183 18.10 -6.52 -58.94
C ALA A 183 16.81 -6.84 -58.18
N GLU A 184 15.99 -5.82 -58.07
CA GLU A 184 14.52 -5.78 -58.23
C GLU A 184 13.55 -6.58 -57.34
N THR A 185 12.72 -5.84 -56.62
CA THR A 185 11.35 -6.18 -56.16
C THR A 185 10.42 -6.47 -57.40
N PRO A 186 9.31 -7.22 -57.29
CA PRO A 186 8.22 -7.07 -56.34
C PRO A 186 7.48 -8.37 -55.96
N GLY A 187 6.56 -8.32 -55.00
CA GLY A 187 5.53 -9.37 -54.91
C GLY A 187 4.89 -9.53 -53.51
N ARG A 188 3.75 -8.90 -53.35
CA ARG A 188 2.75 -9.20 -52.31
C ARG A 188 2.50 -10.69 -52.19
N ALA A 189 2.57 -11.27 -51.00
CA ALA A 189 1.96 -12.56 -50.70
C ALA A 189 0.98 -12.42 -49.51
N GLN A 190 -0.21 -12.96 -49.73
CA GLN A 190 -1.39 -13.00 -48.89
C GLN A 190 -1.21 -13.89 -47.65
N PRO A 191 -1.99 -13.67 -46.56
CA PRO A 191 -1.97 -14.52 -45.37
C PRO A 191 -2.77 -15.82 -45.60
N PRO A 192 -2.43 -16.93 -44.90
CA PRO A 192 -3.15 -18.19 -45.03
C PRO A 192 -4.48 -18.20 -44.28
N ALA A 193 -5.47 -18.74 -44.98
CA ALA A 193 -6.85 -18.87 -44.62
C ALA A 193 -7.09 -20.01 -43.61
N TRP A 194 -7.51 -19.68 -42.39
CA TRP A 194 -8.25 -20.60 -41.52
C TRP A 194 -9.41 -19.90 -40.75
N LEU A 195 -10.00 -18.94 -41.37
CA LEU A 195 -11.27 -18.32 -40.92
C LEU A 195 -12.31 -18.57 -42.00
N THR A 196 -13.11 -19.59 -41.84
CA THR A 196 -14.53 -19.71 -42.19
C THR A 196 -14.94 -21.18 -42.27
N ARG A 197 -15.82 -21.62 -41.39
CA ARG A 197 -17.04 -22.34 -41.77
C ARG A 197 -17.97 -22.51 -40.56
N ARG A 198 -19.03 -21.79 -40.64
CA ARG A 198 -20.29 -22.08 -39.96
C ARG A 198 -21.14 -23.05 -40.75
N ARG A 199 -22.02 -23.80 -40.03
CA ARG A 199 -23.20 -24.58 -40.46
C ARG A 199 -22.89 -26.00 -40.88
N ALA A 200 -23.68 -27.03 -40.58
CA ALA A 200 -24.97 -27.19 -39.93
C ALA A 200 -25.26 -28.71 -39.76
N LEU A 201 -26.09 -29.06 -38.80
CA LEU A 201 -27.08 -30.16 -38.79
C LEU A 201 -26.64 -31.62 -38.96
N GLY A 202 -27.14 -32.49 -38.07
CA GLY A 202 -27.47 -33.86 -38.36
C GLY A 202 -27.44 -34.83 -37.19
N ALA A 203 -28.59 -35.24 -36.76
CA ALA A 203 -28.90 -36.21 -35.72
C ALA A 203 -28.40 -37.63 -36.05
N GLY A 204 -28.21 -38.46 -35.03
CA GLY A 204 -28.05 -39.91 -35.17
C GLY A 204 -27.64 -40.57 -33.84
N ALA A 205 -28.55 -41.21 -33.19
CA ALA A 205 -28.40 -42.04 -32.00
C ALA A 205 -27.67 -43.35 -32.31
N LEU A 206 -26.87 -43.87 -31.37
CA LEU A 206 -27.03 -45.25 -30.87
C LEU A 206 -26.14 -45.47 -29.61
N ALA A 207 -26.74 -46.12 -28.64
CA ALA A 207 -26.18 -46.47 -27.34
C ALA A 207 -25.27 -47.72 -27.46
N ILE A 208 -24.22 -47.79 -26.59
CA ILE A 208 -23.77 -49.05 -25.97
C ILE A 208 -23.35 -48.79 -24.54
N VAL A 209 -23.92 -49.59 -23.66
CA VAL A 209 -23.72 -49.62 -22.22
C VAL A 209 -22.39 -50.27 -21.87
N ALA A 210 -21.64 -49.63 -20.98
CA ALA A 210 -20.65 -50.32 -20.14
C ALA A 210 -20.66 -49.67 -18.74
N ALA A 211 -21.06 -50.48 -17.76
CA ALA A 211 -21.16 -50.12 -16.36
C ALA A 211 -19.77 -49.87 -15.73
N GLY A 212 -19.58 -48.71 -15.18
CA GLY A 212 -18.47 -48.38 -14.29
C GLY A 212 -18.94 -47.29 -13.34
N SER A 213 -19.19 -47.68 -12.07
CA SER A 213 -19.70 -46.78 -11.03
C SER A 213 -18.65 -45.73 -10.68
N ALA A 214 -18.71 -44.59 -11.32
CA ALA A 214 -18.09 -43.36 -10.87
C ALA A 214 -19.15 -42.49 -10.25
N VAL A 215 -19.08 -42.28 -8.95
CA VAL A 215 -19.89 -41.30 -8.21
C VAL A 215 -19.53 -39.93 -8.81
N ALA A 216 -20.36 -39.44 -9.71
CA ALA A 216 -20.26 -38.08 -10.22
C ALA A 216 -20.73 -37.14 -9.10
N VAL A 217 -19.77 -36.46 -8.45
CA VAL A 217 -20.07 -35.28 -7.69
C VAL A 217 -20.57 -34.23 -8.69
N PRO A 218 -21.80 -33.74 -8.61
CA PRO A 218 -22.25 -32.70 -9.51
C PRO A 218 -21.48 -31.42 -9.20
N SER A 219 -20.55 -31.04 -10.06
CA SER A 219 -20.03 -29.70 -10.10
C SER A 219 -21.20 -28.77 -10.42
N ILE A 220 -21.82 -28.24 -9.37
CA ILE A 220 -22.77 -27.14 -9.50
C ILE A 220 -21.94 -25.93 -9.90
N ARG A 221 -21.68 -25.75 -11.22
CA ARG A 221 -21.39 -24.44 -11.75
C ARG A 221 -22.63 -23.59 -11.43
N ARG A 222 -22.56 -22.81 -10.33
CA ARG A 222 -23.46 -21.69 -10.16
C ARG A 222 -23.34 -20.86 -11.43
N LEU A 223 -24.37 -20.87 -12.26
CA LEU A 223 -24.57 -19.81 -13.24
C LEU A 223 -24.63 -18.52 -12.42
N VAL A 224 -23.52 -17.79 -12.38
CA VAL A 224 -23.50 -16.43 -11.86
C VAL A 224 -24.39 -15.66 -12.83
N SER A 225 -25.67 -15.51 -12.50
CA SER A 225 -26.56 -14.61 -13.22
C SER A 225 -25.93 -13.23 -13.13
N ARG A 226 -25.79 -12.56 -14.30
CA ARG A 226 -25.33 -11.17 -14.31
C ARG A 226 -26.10 -10.39 -13.25
N PRO A 227 -25.41 -9.64 -12.37
CA PRO A 227 -26.09 -8.85 -11.35
C PRO A 227 -27.12 -7.94 -12.03
N ALA A 228 -28.27 -7.77 -11.42
CA ALA A 228 -29.29 -6.85 -11.92
C ALA A 228 -28.69 -5.44 -12.02
N LYS A 229 -29.10 -4.67 -13.03
CA LYS A 229 -28.70 -3.26 -13.12
C LYS A 229 -29.07 -2.55 -11.83
N PRO A 230 -28.16 -1.75 -11.23
CA PRO A 230 -28.47 -1.06 -9.98
C PRO A 230 -29.59 -0.04 -10.19
N ARG A 231 -30.46 0.08 -9.19
CA ARG A 231 -31.47 1.16 -9.17
C ARG A 231 -30.80 2.44 -8.73
N LEU A 232 -30.64 3.38 -9.66
CA LEU A 232 -30.08 4.69 -9.37
C LEU A 232 -31.14 5.59 -8.74
N ARG A 233 -30.75 6.33 -7.70
CA ARG A 233 -31.50 7.46 -7.14
C ARG A 233 -30.74 8.75 -7.39
N MET A 234 -31.45 9.81 -7.69
CA MET A 234 -30.85 11.15 -7.79
C MET A 234 -30.75 11.76 -6.41
N ILE A 235 -29.59 12.35 -6.11
CA ILE A 235 -29.37 13.16 -4.91
C ILE A 235 -28.98 14.59 -5.30
N ALA A 236 -29.43 15.57 -4.52
CA ALA A 236 -28.92 16.92 -4.61
C ALA A 236 -27.51 16.97 -3.97
N VAL A 237 -26.63 17.73 -4.60
CA VAL A 237 -25.24 17.91 -4.15
C VAL A 237 -25.00 19.40 -3.97
N ASP A 238 -24.81 19.82 -2.73
CA ASP A 238 -24.39 21.18 -2.39
C ASP A 238 -22.87 21.13 -2.14
N PHE A 239 -22.07 21.79 -2.98
CA PHE A 239 -20.62 21.77 -2.89
C PHE A 239 -20.02 23.15 -2.68
N ALA A 240 -18.89 23.19 -1.99
CA ALA A 240 -18.20 24.42 -1.64
C ALA A 240 -17.24 24.85 -2.75
N VAL A 241 -17.09 26.17 -2.92
CA VAL A 241 -16.06 26.81 -3.74
C VAL A 241 -15.39 27.89 -2.89
N VAL A 242 -14.10 28.09 -3.07
CA VAL A 242 -13.33 29.13 -2.37
C VAL A 242 -12.55 30.01 -3.34
N ASP A 243 -12.25 31.23 -2.92
CA ASP A 243 -11.36 32.15 -3.61
C ASP A 243 -9.86 31.83 -3.31
N GLU A 244 -8.94 32.64 -3.83
CA GLU A 244 -7.49 32.49 -3.65
C GLU A 244 -7.02 32.57 -2.17
N LYS A 245 -7.84 33.13 -1.28
CA LYS A 245 -7.55 33.27 0.16
C LYS A 245 -8.24 32.19 1.00
N GLY A 246 -9.03 31.31 0.38
CA GLY A 246 -9.81 30.29 1.06
C GLY A 246 -11.15 30.81 1.61
N ALA A 247 -11.55 32.03 1.27
CA ALA A 247 -12.87 32.52 1.67
C ALA A 247 -13.96 31.79 0.85
N ARG A 248 -15.00 31.30 1.55
CA ARG A 248 -16.10 30.58 0.90
C ARG A 248 -16.88 31.51 -0.03
N LEU A 249 -17.03 31.08 -1.26
CA LEU A 249 -17.96 31.67 -2.22
C LEU A 249 -19.38 31.07 -2.01
N PRO A 250 -20.41 31.61 -2.68
CA PRO A 250 -21.74 31.01 -2.62
C PRO A 250 -21.72 29.53 -2.98
N THR A 251 -22.39 28.71 -2.16
CA THR A 251 -22.52 27.27 -2.38
C THR A 251 -23.14 26.99 -3.74
N GLU A 252 -22.47 26.16 -4.52
CA GLU A 252 -22.96 25.69 -5.81
C GLU A 252 -23.79 24.41 -5.66
N LYS A 253 -24.65 24.15 -6.66
CA LYS A 253 -25.54 22.99 -6.66
C LYS A 253 -25.30 22.12 -7.88
N ALA A 254 -25.34 20.82 -7.64
CA ALA A 254 -25.30 19.78 -8.67
C ALA A 254 -26.28 18.66 -8.31
N ALA A 255 -26.31 17.62 -9.13
CA ALA A 255 -27.03 16.41 -8.85
C ALA A 255 -26.15 15.21 -9.19
N ALA A 256 -26.21 14.16 -8.39
CA ALA A 256 -25.52 12.91 -8.61
C ALA A 256 -26.48 11.73 -8.64
N SER A 257 -26.17 10.72 -9.43
CA SER A 257 -26.90 9.45 -9.47
C SER A 257 -26.15 8.45 -8.60
N VAL A 258 -26.82 7.85 -7.62
CA VAL A 258 -26.22 6.97 -6.63
C VAL A 258 -27.02 5.68 -6.51
N PHE A 259 -26.34 4.55 -6.30
CA PHE A 259 -26.97 3.34 -5.78
C PHE A 259 -26.25 2.89 -4.51
N THR A 260 -26.97 2.14 -3.67
CA THR A 260 -26.40 1.56 -2.45
C THR A 260 -26.25 0.05 -2.64
N GLU A 261 -25.03 -0.45 -2.54
CA GLU A 261 -24.75 -1.89 -2.45
C GLU A 261 -24.92 -2.34 -1.00
N ALA A 262 -25.75 -3.37 -0.76
CA ALA A 262 -25.95 -3.91 0.57
C ALA A 262 -24.86 -4.93 0.90
N LEU A 263 -24.04 -4.67 1.92
CA LEU A 263 -22.94 -5.55 2.34
C LEU A 263 -23.32 -6.47 3.50
N ALA A 264 -24.05 -5.92 4.47
CA ALA A 264 -24.59 -6.64 5.62
C ALA A 264 -25.84 -5.92 6.15
N PRO A 265 -26.61 -6.49 7.05
CA PRO A 265 -27.73 -5.79 7.69
C PRO A 265 -27.28 -4.45 8.31
N GLY A 266 -27.83 -3.34 7.80
CA GLY A 266 -27.47 -1.98 8.23
C GLY A 266 -26.14 -1.44 7.67
N VAL A 267 -25.40 -2.19 6.87
CA VAL A 267 -24.14 -1.76 6.25
C VAL A 267 -24.32 -1.66 4.74
N GLY A 268 -24.35 -0.45 4.21
CA GLY A 268 -24.44 -0.14 2.79
C GLY A 268 -23.20 0.55 2.27
N LEU A 269 -22.92 0.39 0.98
CA LEU A 269 -21.86 1.08 0.25
C LEU A 269 -22.52 1.93 -0.84
N ASP A 270 -22.48 3.24 -0.69
CA ASP A 270 -23.00 4.18 -1.67
C ASP A 270 -22.01 4.37 -2.81
N MET A 271 -22.47 4.11 -4.02
CA MET A 271 -21.69 4.21 -5.26
C MET A 271 -22.24 5.31 -6.15
N VAL A 272 -21.42 6.26 -6.49
CA VAL A 272 -21.76 7.42 -7.35
C VAL A 272 -21.48 7.07 -8.81
N ALA A 273 -22.45 7.31 -9.68
CA ALA A 273 -22.28 7.16 -11.12
C ALA A 273 -21.49 8.34 -11.72
N ILE A 274 -20.36 8.04 -12.33
CA ILE A 274 -19.51 9.00 -13.04
C ILE A 274 -19.71 8.77 -14.53
N SER A 275 -20.11 9.84 -15.24
CA SER A 275 -20.44 9.78 -16.68
C SER A 275 -19.24 9.45 -17.58
N GLY A 276 -18.04 9.52 -17.06
CA GLY A 276 -16.83 9.49 -17.88
C GLY A 276 -16.63 10.81 -18.63
N GLY A 277 -15.68 10.84 -19.53
CA GLY A 277 -15.35 12.02 -20.32
C GLY A 277 -13.86 12.27 -20.42
N ALA A 278 -13.46 13.34 -21.13
CA ALA A 278 -12.07 13.73 -21.26
C ALA A 278 -11.70 14.79 -20.21
N PHE A 279 -10.49 14.69 -19.65
CA PHE A 279 -9.91 15.69 -18.76
C PHE A 279 -8.40 15.80 -18.95
N ILE A 280 -7.82 16.85 -18.42
CA ILE A 280 -6.36 17.02 -18.40
C ILE A 280 -5.84 16.49 -17.07
N MET A 281 -5.11 15.37 -17.10
CA MET A 281 -4.47 14.74 -15.96
C MET A 281 -3.11 15.37 -15.68
N GLY A 282 -2.77 15.49 -14.40
CA GLY A 282 -1.53 16.09 -13.94
C GLY A 282 -1.64 17.58 -13.64
N SER A 283 -0.55 18.19 -13.16
CA SER A 283 -0.51 19.60 -12.78
C SER A 283 0.22 20.46 -13.81
N PRO A 284 -0.23 21.72 -14.03
CA PRO A 284 0.48 22.65 -14.88
C PRO A 284 1.81 23.07 -14.24
N ARG A 285 2.80 23.47 -15.07
CA ARG A 285 4.16 23.79 -14.61
C ARG A 285 4.23 24.91 -13.57
N TYR A 286 3.24 25.77 -13.55
CA TYR A 286 3.15 26.92 -12.64
C TYR A 286 2.32 26.65 -11.37
N GLU A 287 1.80 25.42 -11.19
CA GLU A 287 1.05 25.08 -9.97
C GLU A 287 2.02 25.07 -8.77
N PRO A 288 1.72 25.84 -7.70
CA PRO A 288 2.56 25.84 -6.50
C PRO A 288 2.74 24.43 -5.94
N GLU A 289 3.91 24.15 -5.39
CA GLU A 289 4.25 22.85 -4.75
C GLU A 289 4.13 21.64 -5.69
N ARG A 290 4.16 21.88 -7.01
CA ARG A 290 4.13 20.83 -8.03
C ARG A 290 5.36 19.97 -7.99
N ARG A 291 5.20 18.64 -8.17
CA ARG A 291 6.30 17.69 -8.32
C ARG A 291 6.56 17.30 -9.79
N PRO A 292 7.81 16.93 -10.14
CA PRO A 292 8.14 16.50 -11.51
C PRO A 292 7.30 15.31 -12.00
N ASN A 293 6.97 14.35 -11.12
CA ASN A 293 6.22 13.15 -11.44
C ASN A 293 4.72 13.40 -11.73
N GLU A 294 4.21 14.61 -11.50
CA GLU A 294 2.85 15.03 -11.82
C GLU A 294 2.69 15.50 -13.30
N GLY A 295 3.67 15.27 -14.12
CA GLY A 295 3.64 15.69 -15.51
C GLY A 295 4.38 14.75 -16.47
N PRO A 296 4.32 15.05 -17.78
CA PRO A 296 3.59 16.18 -18.39
C PRO A 296 2.07 16.05 -18.28
N GLN A 297 1.36 17.20 -18.28
CA GLN A 297 -0.10 17.17 -18.44
C GLN A 297 -0.47 16.52 -19.76
N HIS A 298 -1.49 15.67 -19.75
CA HIS A 298 -1.99 14.97 -20.92
C HIS A 298 -3.50 14.76 -20.83
N THR A 299 -4.14 14.61 -21.97
CA THR A 299 -5.58 14.35 -22.02
C THR A 299 -5.85 12.86 -21.83
N VAL A 300 -6.72 12.53 -20.88
CA VAL A 300 -7.21 11.16 -20.65
C VAL A 300 -8.71 11.14 -20.88
N THR A 301 -9.21 10.11 -21.56
CA THR A 301 -10.64 9.88 -21.80
C THR A 301 -11.10 8.64 -21.05
N LEU A 302 -12.08 8.83 -20.16
CA LEU A 302 -12.60 7.77 -19.30
C LEU A 302 -13.96 7.27 -19.79
N SER A 303 -14.16 5.97 -19.75
CA SER A 303 -15.49 5.36 -19.85
C SER A 303 -16.30 5.63 -18.58
N PRO A 304 -17.66 5.56 -18.61
CA PRO A 304 -18.47 5.66 -17.42
C PRO A 304 -18.13 4.56 -16.39
N PHE A 305 -18.14 4.91 -15.11
CA PHE A 305 -17.89 3.99 -13.99
C PHE A 305 -18.65 4.42 -12.73
N PHE A 306 -18.73 3.54 -11.75
CA PHE A 306 -19.19 3.85 -10.41
C PHE A 306 -18.00 3.95 -9.47
N ILE A 307 -18.04 4.90 -8.52
CA ILE A 307 -17.02 5.06 -7.48
C ILE A 307 -17.68 5.22 -6.11
N GLY A 308 -17.07 4.68 -5.05
CA GLY A 308 -17.54 4.87 -3.69
C GLY A 308 -17.69 6.35 -3.33
N ALA A 309 -18.82 6.73 -2.73
CA ALA A 309 -19.07 8.12 -2.34
C ALA A 309 -17.99 8.67 -1.39
N TRP A 310 -17.42 7.81 -0.56
CA TRP A 310 -16.35 8.07 0.41
C TRP A 310 -15.39 6.88 0.51
N PRO A 311 -14.25 7.03 1.22
CA PRO A 311 -13.36 5.92 1.54
C PRO A 311 -14.10 4.81 2.29
N ILE A 312 -13.73 3.55 2.06
CA ILE A 312 -14.36 2.40 2.74
C ILE A 312 -14.28 2.58 4.25
N THR A 313 -15.42 2.43 4.93
CA THR A 313 -15.49 2.50 6.39
C THR A 313 -15.10 1.18 7.05
N GLN A 314 -14.76 1.21 8.35
CA GLN A 314 -14.41 0.01 9.12
C GLN A 314 -15.56 -1.00 9.18
N ALA A 315 -16.81 -0.55 9.29
CA ALA A 315 -17.97 -1.45 9.21
C ALA A 315 -18.12 -2.12 7.84
N GLN A 316 -17.91 -1.37 6.74
CA GLN A 316 -17.92 -1.91 5.39
C GLN A 316 -16.78 -2.91 5.16
N TRP A 317 -15.57 -2.57 5.65
CA TRP A 317 -14.42 -3.47 5.61
C TRP A 317 -14.70 -4.76 6.37
N ALA A 318 -15.14 -4.69 7.63
CA ALA A 318 -15.44 -5.86 8.46
C ALA A 318 -16.51 -6.77 7.82
N ALA A 319 -17.55 -6.17 7.22
CA ALA A 319 -18.60 -6.94 6.54
C ALA A 319 -18.06 -7.80 5.37
N VAL A 320 -17.09 -7.28 4.62
CA VAL A 320 -16.45 -8.02 3.50
C VAL A 320 -15.35 -8.94 4.00
N ALA A 321 -14.53 -8.49 4.97
CA ALA A 321 -13.43 -9.29 5.52
C ALA A 321 -13.91 -10.56 6.21
N THR A 322 -15.07 -10.52 6.89
CA THR A 322 -15.68 -11.68 7.55
C THR A 322 -16.45 -12.58 6.60
N ALA A 323 -16.77 -12.13 5.39
CA ALA A 323 -17.27 -13.01 4.35
C ALA A 323 -16.18 -13.98 3.92
N HIS A 324 -16.47 -15.27 3.90
CA HIS A 324 -15.53 -16.32 3.53
C HIS A 324 -15.75 -16.76 2.08
N PRO A 325 -15.24 -16.04 1.09
CA PRO A 325 -15.34 -16.47 -0.29
C PRO A 325 -14.51 -17.75 -0.47
N GLU A 326 -15.05 -18.71 -1.22
CA GLU A 326 -14.42 -20.02 -1.48
C GLU A 326 -13.03 -19.90 -2.15
N GLN A 327 -12.70 -18.73 -2.69
CA GLN A 327 -11.47 -18.45 -3.42
C GLN A 327 -10.62 -17.37 -2.77
N ALA A 328 -10.74 -17.16 -1.46
CA ALA A 328 -9.90 -16.20 -0.74
C ALA A 328 -8.42 -16.49 -0.98
N SER A 329 -7.67 -15.52 -1.52
CA SER A 329 -6.23 -15.65 -1.74
C SER A 329 -5.42 -15.27 -0.51
N ARG A 330 -6.04 -14.56 0.44
CA ARG A 330 -5.42 -14.01 1.65
C ARG A 330 -6.46 -13.86 2.75
N GLU A 331 -6.05 -14.08 3.98
CA GLU A 331 -6.84 -13.70 5.16
C GLU A 331 -6.83 -12.17 5.34
N LEU A 332 -7.96 -11.59 5.72
CA LEU A 332 -8.10 -10.18 6.06
C LEU A 332 -8.44 -10.05 7.54
N ASP A 333 -7.67 -9.22 8.27
CA ASP A 333 -8.06 -8.80 9.61
C ASP A 333 -9.34 -7.94 9.51
N PRO A 334 -10.45 -8.32 10.17
CA PRO A 334 -11.67 -7.50 10.14
C PRO A 334 -11.53 -6.13 10.81
N PHE A 335 -10.50 -5.94 11.64
CA PHE A 335 -10.32 -4.73 12.45
C PHE A 335 -8.89 -4.17 12.41
N PRO A 336 -8.31 -3.91 11.23
CA PRO A 336 -6.89 -3.56 11.09
C PRO A 336 -6.57 -2.15 11.57
N SER A 337 -7.56 -1.25 11.57
CA SER A 337 -7.37 0.19 11.73
C SER A 337 -6.75 0.58 13.07
N PHE A 338 -5.89 1.60 13.05
CA PHE A 338 -5.31 2.20 14.25
C PHE A 338 -6.37 3.00 15.02
N PHE A 339 -7.08 3.93 14.36
CA PHE A 339 -8.21 4.63 14.96
C PHE A 339 -9.45 3.74 14.88
N LYS A 340 -10.14 3.54 16.01
CA LYS A 340 -11.28 2.61 16.08
C LYS A 340 -12.61 3.34 16.01
N GLY A 341 -13.50 2.84 15.15
CA GLY A 341 -14.88 3.32 15.02
C GLY A 341 -15.52 2.88 13.71
N ASP A 342 -16.67 2.23 13.75
CA ASP A 342 -17.36 1.61 12.63
C ASP A 342 -17.54 2.54 11.42
N ASN A 343 -17.82 3.82 11.68
CA ASN A 343 -18.03 4.85 10.66
C ASN A 343 -16.74 5.60 10.26
N LEU A 344 -15.59 5.34 10.89
CA LEU A 344 -14.31 5.87 10.45
C LEU A 344 -13.82 5.14 9.19
N PRO A 345 -12.99 5.76 8.34
CA PRO A 345 -12.38 5.03 7.23
C PRO A 345 -11.53 3.88 7.76
N VAL A 346 -11.51 2.76 7.06
CA VAL A 346 -10.52 1.72 7.31
C VAL A 346 -9.15 2.25 6.90
N GLU A 347 -8.12 1.93 7.71
CA GLU A 347 -6.74 2.33 7.44
C GLU A 347 -5.76 1.30 8.05
N THR A 348 -4.46 1.50 7.87
CA THR A 348 -3.41 0.55 8.30
C THR A 348 -3.55 -0.79 7.58
N ILE A 349 -3.89 -0.75 6.31
CA ILE A 349 -3.99 -1.89 5.40
C ILE A 349 -2.93 -1.80 4.31
N THR A 350 -2.55 -2.92 3.74
CA THR A 350 -1.66 -2.99 2.57
C THR A 350 -2.45 -2.89 1.27
N TRP A 351 -1.78 -2.58 0.17
CA TRP A 351 -2.39 -2.64 -1.17
C TRP A 351 -2.91 -4.05 -1.50
N ASN A 352 -2.15 -5.06 -1.10
CA ASN A 352 -2.54 -6.45 -1.31
C ASN A 352 -3.84 -6.83 -0.58
N GLU A 353 -4.06 -6.28 0.62
CA GLU A 353 -5.31 -6.48 1.38
C GLU A 353 -6.46 -5.67 0.78
N ALA A 354 -6.18 -4.47 0.27
CA ALA A 354 -7.15 -3.65 -0.43
C ALA A 354 -7.63 -4.32 -1.74
N ASP A 355 -6.71 -4.94 -2.49
CA ASP A 355 -7.05 -5.70 -3.70
C ASP A 355 -7.87 -6.96 -3.37
N GLU A 356 -7.48 -7.71 -2.33
CA GLU A 356 -8.26 -8.86 -1.85
C GLU A 356 -9.66 -8.45 -1.37
N PHE A 357 -9.80 -7.32 -0.67
CA PHE A 357 -11.09 -6.76 -0.30
C PHE A 357 -11.97 -6.53 -1.54
N CYS A 358 -11.43 -5.89 -2.57
CA CYS A 358 -12.14 -5.66 -3.83
C CYS A 358 -12.58 -6.98 -4.50
N ARG A 359 -11.71 -7.98 -4.50
CA ARG A 359 -12.00 -9.30 -5.06
C ARG A 359 -13.14 -9.99 -4.29
N ARG A 360 -13.13 -9.96 -2.95
CA ARG A 360 -14.22 -10.50 -2.12
C ARG A 360 -15.53 -9.76 -2.35
N LEU A 361 -15.47 -8.43 -2.41
CA LEU A 361 -16.64 -7.61 -2.70
C LEU A 361 -17.23 -7.93 -4.08
N ALA A 362 -16.38 -8.17 -5.08
CA ALA A 362 -16.81 -8.57 -6.41
C ALA A 362 -17.50 -9.94 -6.40
N GLU A 363 -16.99 -10.92 -5.67
CA GLU A 363 -17.61 -12.23 -5.49
C GLU A 363 -18.95 -12.16 -4.76
N MET A 364 -19.03 -11.38 -3.67
CA MET A 364 -20.25 -11.19 -2.90
C MET A 364 -21.39 -10.61 -3.71
N THR A 365 -21.08 -9.65 -4.58
CA THR A 365 -22.06 -8.83 -5.29
C THR A 365 -22.29 -9.27 -6.74
N GLY A 366 -21.36 -10.04 -7.30
CA GLY A 366 -21.33 -10.38 -8.73
C GLY A 366 -20.95 -9.21 -9.63
N ARG A 367 -20.53 -8.04 -9.08
CA ARG A 367 -20.07 -6.86 -9.82
C ARG A 367 -18.54 -6.82 -9.86
N GLY A 368 -17.98 -6.19 -10.90
CA GLY A 368 -16.53 -6.08 -11.06
C GLY A 368 -15.92 -4.97 -10.18
N TYR A 369 -15.99 -5.11 -8.86
CA TYR A 369 -15.34 -4.18 -7.94
C TYR A 369 -13.82 -4.32 -7.99
N ARG A 370 -13.13 -3.18 -7.95
CA ARG A 370 -11.67 -3.07 -7.93
C ARG A 370 -11.22 -1.73 -7.32
N LEU A 371 -9.95 -1.57 -7.11
CA LEU A 371 -9.36 -0.26 -6.84
C LEU A 371 -9.52 0.66 -8.07
N PRO A 372 -9.59 1.99 -7.91
CA PRO A 372 -9.59 2.92 -9.04
C PRO A 372 -8.26 2.85 -9.79
N THR A 373 -8.27 3.16 -11.07
CA THR A 373 -7.05 3.60 -11.75
C THR A 373 -6.68 4.99 -11.26
N GLU A 374 -5.42 5.37 -11.39
CA GLU A 374 -4.96 6.70 -11.02
C GLU A 374 -5.72 7.80 -11.79
N ALA A 375 -6.02 7.55 -13.05
CA ALA A 375 -6.80 8.46 -13.89
C ALA A 375 -8.27 8.57 -13.45
N GLU A 376 -8.93 7.47 -13.10
CA GLU A 376 -10.28 7.47 -12.55
C GLU A 376 -10.34 8.26 -11.24
N TRP A 377 -9.35 8.05 -10.37
CA TRP A 377 -9.26 8.74 -9.10
C TRP A 377 -9.10 10.26 -9.27
N GLU A 378 -8.16 10.71 -10.13
CA GLU A 378 -7.90 12.14 -10.34
C GLU A 378 -9.09 12.83 -11.03
N TYR A 379 -9.71 12.19 -12.02
CA TYR A 379 -10.94 12.68 -12.65
C TYR A 379 -12.07 12.88 -11.64
N ALA A 380 -12.29 11.88 -10.80
CA ALA A 380 -13.29 11.91 -9.75
C ALA A 380 -12.98 12.98 -8.69
N CYS A 381 -11.72 13.13 -8.31
CA CYS A 381 -11.25 14.16 -7.38
C CYS A 381 -11.49 15.56 -7.92
N ARG A 382 -11.08 15.83 -9.15
CA ARG A 382 -11.25 17.13 -9.78
C ARG A 382 -12.71 17.50 -9.99
N ALA A 383 -13.56 16.57 -10.34
CA ALA A 383 -14.99 16.80 -10.59
C ALA A 383 -15.26 18.02 -11.51
N GLY A 384 -14.38 18.22 -12.52
CA GLY A 384 -14.43 19.33 -13.46
C GLY A 384 -13.57 20.54 -13.07
N SER A 385 -12.93 20.56 -11.90
CA SER A 385 -11.98 21.61 -11.53
C SER A 385 -10.64 21.43 -12.27
N ALA A 386 -10.06 22.52 -12.75
CA ALA A 386 -8.71 22.56 -13.31
C ALA A 386 -7.64 22.93 -12.27
N GLY A 387 -8.05 23.39 -11.08
CA GLY A 387 -7.17 23.86 -10.02
C GLY A 387 -6.57 22.72 -9.18
N PRO A 388 -5.73 23.06 -8.19
CA PRO A 388 -5.10 22.10 -7.31
C PRO A 388 -6.11 21.32 -6.43
N PHE A 389 -7.26 21.93 -6.12
CA PHE A 389 -8.32 21.30 -5.33
C PHE A 389 -9.67 21.39 -6.05
N ASN A 390 -10.58 20.48 -5.73
CA ASN A 390 -11.94 20.51 -6.29
C ASN A 390 -12.75 21.73 -5.82
N VAL A 391 -12.38 22.31 -4.69
CA VAL A 391 -13.01 23.50 -4.10
C VAL A 391 -12.42 24.83 -4.63
N GLY A 392 -11.28 24.81 -5.34
CA GLY A 392 -10.69 26.02 -5.90
C GLY A 392 -9.17 26.07 -5.86
N PRO A 393 -8.57 27.27 -5.88
CA PRO A 393 -7.11 27.46 -5.93
C PRO A 393 -6.40 27.15 -4.61
N THR A 394 -7.11 27.10 -3.49
CA THR A 394 -6.61 26.71 -2.17
C THR A 394 -7.64 25.85 -1.43
N ILE A 395 -7.32 25.39 -0.22
CA ILE A 395 -8.20 24.59 0.61
C ILE A 395 -8.06 24.99 2.08
N THR A 396 -9.13 24.82 2.87
CA THR A 396 -9.18 25.15 4.29
C THR A 396 -9.61 23.95 5.12
N THR A 397 -9.24 23.92 6.41
CA THR A 397 -9.52 22.76 7.30
C THR A 397 -10.99 22.61 7.69
N ASP A 398 -11.86 23.51 7.29
CA ASP A 398 -13.31 23.36 7.37
C ASP A 398 -13.93 22.73 6.09
N LEU A 399 -13.09 22.40 5.10
CA LEU A 399 -13.45 21.73 3.86
C LEU A 399 -12.82 20.35 3.71
N ALA A 400 -11.75 20.05 4.48
CA ALA A 400 -11.07 18.77 4.42
C ALA A 400 -10.31 18.47 5.73
N ASN A 401 -9.98 17.19 5.94
CA ASN A 401 -9.19 16.75 7.08
C ASN A 401 -7.72 16.57 6.68
N TYR A 402 -6.92 17.59 6.90
CA TYR A 402 -5.48 17.59 6.69
C TYR A 402 -4.78 18.34 7.83
N CYS A 403 -3.45 18.36 7.88
CA CYS A 403 -2.73 19.18 8.84
C CYS A 403 -2.71 20.65 8.39
N GLY A 404 -3.61 21.44 8.94
CA GLY A 404 -3.70 22.89 8.70
C GLY A 404 -2.84 23.73 9.66
N ALA A 405 -2.15 23.13 10.62
CA ALA A 405 -1.25 23.85 11.51
C ALA A 405 0.11 24.10 10.82
N GLY A 406 0.65 25.30 10.96
CA GLY A 406 2.00 25.62 10.47
C GLY A 406 3.07 25.03 11.40
N GLY A 407 4.29 24.79 10.85
CA GLY A 407 5.46 24.34 11.58
C GLY A 407 5.43 22.85 11.97
N ALA A 408 6.27 22.47 12.93
CA ALA A 408 6.54 21.09 13.36
C ALA A 408 5.36 20.31 13.97
N VAL A 409 4.13 20.81 13.87
CA VAL A 409 2.93 20.17 14.46
C VAL A 409 2.35 19.07 13.56
N CYS A 410 2.56 19.17 12.25
CA CYS A 410 2.09 18.19 11.29
C CYS A 410 2.90 16.91 11.41
N GLY A 411 2.24 15.79 11.69
CA GLY A 411 2.92 14.50 11.83
C GLY A 411 3.14 14.01 13.26
N GLN A 412 2.65 14.73 14.28
CA GLN A 412 2.65 14.23 15.66
C GLN A 412 1.54 13.21 15.86
N ASN A 413 1.89 11.93 15.93
CA ASN A 413 1.14 10.92 16.69
C ASN A 413 1.98 10.64 17.92
N ASP A 414 1.49 10.78 19.13
CA ASP A 414 2.17 10.45 20.38
C ASP A 414 3.04 11.53 21.06
N GLY A 415 2.88 12.80 20.70
CA GLY A 415 3.66 13.90 21.32
C GLY A 415 5.09 14.03 20.80
N LYS A 416 5.47 13.29 19.75
CA LYS A 416 6.77 13.41 19.08
C LYS A 416 6.57 14.05 17.70
N SER A 417 7.29 15.16 17.48
CA SER A 417 7.40 15.78 16.17
C SER A 417 7.96 14.78 15.18
N ILE A 418 7.16 14.38 14.18
CA ILE A 418 7.78 13.91 12.95
C ILE A 418 8.31 15.18 12.32
N ALA A 419 9.65 15.35 12.37
CA ALA A 419 10.32 16.46 11.73
C ALA A 419 9.72 16.67 10.35
N SER A 420 9.42 17.94 10.05
CA SER A 420 8.99 18.47 8.74
C SER A 420 8.91 17.40 7.66
N ASP A 421 7.76 17.21 7.03
CA ASP A 421 7.62 16.34 5.87
C ASP A 421 8.63 16.77 4.80
N VAL A 422 9.88 16.34 4.95
CA VAL A 422 10.92 16.52 3.95
C VAL A 422 10.77 15.37 2.98
N TYR A 423 9.87 15.54 2.03
CA TYR A 423 9.81 14.70 0.85
C TYR A 423 10.72 15.31 -0.21
N ASP A 424 11.68 14.53 -0.72
CA ASP A 424 12.64 14.93 -1.77
C ASP A 424 13.43 16.22 -1.46
N GLY A 425 13.75 16.50 -0.18
CA GLY A 425 14.50 17.69 0.22
C GLY A 425 13.68 18.99 0.28
N VAL A 426 12.37 18.94 0.09
CA VAL A 426 11.46 20.08 0.22
C VAL A 426 10.78 20.03 1.59
N THR A 427 10.93 21.11 2.36
CA THR A 427 10.29 21.28 3.67
C THR A 427 8.93 21.92 3.46
N TYR A 428 7.86 21.16 3.74
CA TYR A 428 6.48 21.65 3.69
C TYR A 428 6.06 22.16 5.06
N ASP A 429 6.52 23.34 5.46
CA ASP A 429 6.31 23.89 6.80
C ASP A 429 4.97 24.63 6.99
N SER A 430 4.20 24.82 5.92
CA SER A 430 2.97 25.61 5.97
C SER A 430 1.73 24.73 6.12
N GLY A 431 0.91 25.01 7.12
CA GLY A 431 -0.45 24.49 7.22
C GLY A 431 -1.44 25.13 6.24
N ALA A 432 -0.96 26.03 5.40
CA ALA A 432 -1.70 26.71 4.33
C ALA A 432 -1.11 26.34 2.97
N TYR A 433 -1.93 26.43 1.92
CA TYR A 433 -1.50 26.26 0.54
C TYR A 433 -1.57 27.61 -0.19
N ASP A 434 -0.46 28.00 -0.84
CA ASP A 434 -0.31 29.26 -1.56
C ASP A 434 -0.74 30.48 -0.70
N ARG A 435 -1.82 31.15 -1.05
CA ARG A 435 -2.36 32.32 -0.34
C ARG A 435 -3.42 31.98 0.71
N GLY A 436 -3.71 30.70 0.92
CA GLY A 436 -4.66 30.22 1.91
C GLY A 436 -4.21 30.51 3.35
N SER A 437 -5.06 30.24 4.30
CA SER A 437 -4.79 30.43 5.72
C SER A 437 -4.44 29.11 6.43
N VAL A 438 -3.61 29.20 7.43
CA VAL A 438 -3.41 28.11 8.39
C VAL A 438 -4.72 27.77 9.10
N GLY A 439 -4.87 26.52 9.52
CA GLY A 439 -6.12 26.02 10.12
C GLY A 439 -5.86 25.02 11.24
N THR A 440 -6.82 24.13 11.46
CA THR A 440 -6.82 23.16 12.53
C THR A 440 -6.10 21.88 12.16
N PHE A 441 -5.33 21.30 13.08
CA PHE A 441 -4.85 19.92 13.02
C PHE A 441 -5.69 19.04 13.96
N ARG A 442 -6.38 18.04 13.41
CA ARG A 442 -7.26 17.15 14.19
C ARG A 442 -6.53 15.94 14.77
N GLY A 443 -5.35 15.60 14.25
CA GLY A 443 -4.49 14.53 14.75
C GLY A 443 -5.03 13.12 14.54
N LYS A 444 -6.11 12.94 13.76
CA LYS A 444 -6.77 11.63 13.53
C LYS A 444 -7.68 11.67 12.32
N THR A 445 -8.13 10.50 11.88
CA THR A 445 -9.19 10.36 10.89
C THR A 445 -10.53 10.89 11.44
N VAL A 446 -11.41 11.33 10.54
CA VAL A 446 -12.78 11.74 10.85
C VAL A 446 -13.76 10.88 10.06
N ILE A 447 -15.04 10.88 10.52
CA ILE A 447 -16.11 10.18 9.80
C ILE A 447 -16.21 10.75 8.38
N PRO A 448 -16.15 9.91 7.33
CA PRO A 448 -16.33 10.34 5.96
C PRO A 448 -17.66 11.09 5.77
N GLY A 449 -17.62 12.15 4.95
CA GLY A 449 -18.78 13.01 4.78
C GLY A 449 -18.95 14.08 5.86
N THR A 450 -17.97 14.26 6.76
CA THR A 450 -17.92 15.39 7.70
C THR A 450 -17.84 16.74 6.98
N PHE A 451 -17.23 16.76 5.78
CA PHE A 451 -17.05 17.94 4.96
C PHE A 451 -17.97 17.91 3.73
N PRO A 452 -18.19 19.06 3.07
CA PRO A 452 -18.97 19.10 1.83
C PRO A 452 -18.37 18.19 0.74
N PRO A 453 -19.19 17.55 -0.09
CA PRO A 453 -18.70 16.77 -1.23
C PRO A 453 -18.17 17.69 -2.35
N ASN A 454 -17.49 17.08 -3.32
CA ASN A 454 -17.22 17.75 -4.58
C ASN A 454 -18.47 17.77 -5.50
N ARG A 455 -18.36 18.41 -6.67
CA ARG A 455 -19.46 18.54 -7.64
C ARG A 455 -20.05 17.19 -8.09
N PHE A 456 -19.30 16.09 -8.04
CA PHE A 456 -19.80 14.75 -8.39
C PHE A 456 -20.50 14.06 -7.21
N GLY A 457 -20.51 14.64 -6.01
CA GLY A 457 -21.08 14.03 -4.80
C GLY A 457 -20.10 13.11 -4.07
N LEU A 458 -18.80 13.30 -4.28
CA LEU A 458 -17.74 12.51 -3.64
C LEU A 458 -17.14 13.29 -2.46
N TYR A 459 -16.97 12.62 -1.36
CA TYR A 459 -16.47 13.17 -0.11
C TYR A 459 -15.01 12.76 0.13
N ASP A 460 -14.29 13.58 0.89
CA ASP A 460 -12.94 13.29 1.40
C ASP A 460 -11.90 12.94 0.30
N MET A 461 -12.03 13.56 -0.89
CA MET A 461 -11.04 13.40 -1.97
C MET A 461 -9.72 14.14 -1.68
N HIS A 462 -9.68 14.98 -0.64
CA HIS A 462 -8.50 15.72 -0.16
C HIS A 462 -8.32 15.44 1.32
N GLY A 463 -7.26 14.73 1.71
CA GLY A 463 -6.96 14.39 3.11
C GLY A 463 -7.76 13.20 3.65
N ASN A 464 -7.92 13.15 4.95
CA ASN A 464 -8.47 12.08 5.76
C ASN A 464 -7.61 10.81 5.70
N VAL A 465 -7.67 10.02 4.64
CA VAL A 465 -6.77 8.88 4.37
C VAL A 465 -6.27 8.91 2.95
N TRP A 466 -5.03 8.49 2.71
CA TRP A 466 -4.55 8.12 1.40
C TRP A 466 -5.39 7.00 0.81
N GLU A 467 -5.56 7.00 -0.50
CA GLU A 467 -6.31 5.99 -1.21
C GLU A 467 -5.43 5.27 -2.24
N TYR A 468 -5.43 3.93 -2.20
CA TYR A 468 -4.70 3.10 -3.14
C TYR A 468 -5.31 3.16 -4.54
N CYS A 469 -4.42 3.19 -5.56
CA CYS A 469 -4.77 2.98 -6.97
C CYS A 469 -4.19 1.66 -7.50
N LEU A 470 -4.70 1.20 -8.66
CA LEU A 470 -4.19 0.01 -9.36
C LEU A 470 -2.80 0.22 -9.95
N ASP A 471 -2.48 1.47 -10.29
CA ASP A 471 -1.29 1.84 -11.03
C ASP A 471 -0.02 1.57 -10.25
N THR A 472 1.04 1.24 -10.96
CA THR A 472 2.41 1.19 -10.43
C THR A 472 3.07 2.55 -10.52
N ALA A 473 3.96 2.83 -9.58
CA ALA A 473 4.71 4.08 -9.56
C ALA A 473 5.52 4.26 -10.85
N SER A 474 5.45 5.46 -11.41
CA SER A 474 6.24 5.89 -12.55
C SER A 474 6.79 7.30 -12.31
N PRO A 475 7.99 7.63 -12.82
CA PRO A 475 8.62 8.92 -12.56
C PRO A 475 7.93 10.09 -13.30
N SER A 476 7.03 9.81 -14.24
CA SER A 476 6.30 10.81 -15.02
C SER A 476 5.11 10.20 -15.74
N TYR A 477 4.29 11.03 -16.39
CA TYR A 477 3.21 10.61 -17.28
C TYR A 477 3.65 10.45 -18.76
N VAL A 478 4.95 10.45 -19.04
CA VAL A 478 5.42 10.08 -20.38
C VAL A 478 5.00 8.64 -20.68
N ASP A 479 4.36 8.44 -21.84
CA ASP A 479 3.81 7.14 -22.28
C ASP A 479 2.71 6.54 -21.36
N ALA A 480 2.12 7.35 -20.47
CA ALA A 480 0.98 6.91 -19.65
C ALA A 480 -0.26 6.64 -20.53
N PRO A 481 -1.12 5.68 -20.15
CA PRO A 481 -2.37 5.40 -20.87
C PRO A 481 -3.27 6.64 -20.95
N VAL A 482 -3.92 6.83 -22.10
CA VAL A 482 -4.84 7.97 -22.34
C VAL A 482 -6.31 7.55 -22.38
N ASP A 483 -6.59 6.28 -22.17
CA ASP A 483 -7.92 5.66 -22.17
C ASP A 483 -8.47 5.37 -20.77
N GLY A 484 -7.76 5.80 -19.73
CA GLY A 484 -8.11 5.58 -18.34
C GLY A 484 -7.77 4.19 -17.80
N SER A 485 -7.10 3.33 -18.58
CA SER A 485 -6.55 2.08 -18.08
C SER A 485 -5.40 2.33 -17.10
N ALA A 486 -5.19 1.40 -16.16
CA ALA A 486 -4.10 1.51 -15.20
C ALA A 486 -2.74 1.38 -15.88
N ASN A 487 -1.78 2.21 -15.48
CA ASN A 487 -0.38 2.09 -15.89
C ASN A 487 0.31 1.05 -15.00
N VAL A 488 0.39 -0.20 -15.48
CA VAL A 488 0.94 -1.32 -14.72
C VAL A 488 2.23 -1.80 -15.36
N SER A 489 3.35 -1.60 -14.70
CA SER A 489 4.65 -2.13 -15.10
C SER A 489 4.83 -3.57 -14.61
N ALA A 490 5.59 -4.39 -15.34
CA ALA A 490 5.93 -5.74 -14.91
C ALA A 490 6.93 -5.70 -13.73
N GLY A 491 6.64 -6.44 -12.66
CA GLY A 491 7.48 -6.57 -11.46
C GLY A 491 6.77 -6.12 -10.17
N GLU A 492 7.43 -6.27 -9.05
CA GLU A 492 6.98 -5.75 -7.76
C GLU A 492 7.34 -4.26 -7.66
N ASN A 493 6.49 -3.44 -8.24
CA ASN A 493 6.65 -1.99 -8.20
C ASN A 493 5.74 -1.39 -7.14
N ASP A 494 6.17 -0.28 -6.57
CA ASP A 494 5.34 0.51 -5.65
C ASP A 494 4.01 0.88 -6.30
N ARG A 495 2.96 0.95 -5.48
CA ARG A 495 1.59 1.27 -5.89
C ARG A 495 1.28 2.73 -5.60
N ILE A 496 0.59 3.36 -6.52
CA ILE A 496 0.22 4.77 -6.40
C ILE A 496 -0.75 4.99 -5.24
N LEU A 497 -0.49 6.07 -4.50
CA LEU A 497 -1.32 6.65 -3.46
C LEU A 497 -1.80 8.04 -3.88
N ARG A 498 -3.05 8.35 -3.59
CA ARG A 498 -3.67 9.63 -3.93
C ARG A 498 -4.42 10.25 -2.76
N GLY A 499 -4.59 11.57 -2.76
CA GLY A 499 -5.45 12.31 -1.86
C GLY A 499 -4.81 12.90 -0.60
N GLY A 500 -3.68 12.41 -0.16
CA GLY A 500 -3.11 12.80 1.13
C GLY A 500 -3.87 12.22 2.33
N SER A 501 -3.50 12.61 3.54
CA SER A 501 -4.19 12.16 4.76
C SER A 501 -4.33 13.27 5.80
N TRP A 502 -5.02 12.97 6.89
CA TRP A 502 -5.22 13.86 8.04
C TRP A 502 -3.92 14.47 8.61
N SER A 503 -2.78 13.82 8.39
CA SER A 503 -1.48 14.21 8.95
C SER A 503 -0.58 14.97 7.97
N HIS A 504 -0.98 15.11 6.71
CA HIS A 504 -0.21 15.79 5.68
C HIS A 504 -0.65 17.23 5.50
N ASN A 505 0.27 18.10 5.06
CA ASN A 505 -0.04 19.46 4.71
C ASN A 505 -0.90 19.52 3.43
N PRO A 506 -1.55 20.66 3.12
CA PRO A 506 -2.47 20.73 1.99
C PRO A 506 -1.80 20.55 0.61
N ALA A 507 -0.50 20.83 0.46
CA ALA A 507 0.19 20.64 -0.80
C ALA A 507 0.23 19.17 -1.24
N ILE A 508 0.31 18.26 -0.28
CA ILE A 508 0.26 16.81 -0.48
C ILE A 508 -1.17 16.32 -0.78
N CYS A 509 -2.18 17.09 -0.40
CA CYS A 509 -3.58 16.75 -0.64
C CYS A 509 -4.12 17.26 -2.00
N ARG A 510 -3.29 17.82 -2.90
CA ARG A 510 -3.71 18.31 -4.22
C ARG A 510 -4.24 17.18 -5.12
N SER A 511 -5.14 17.53 -6.03
CA SER A 511 -5.71 16.57 -6.99
C SER A 511 -4.66 15.83 -7.81
N ALA A 512 -3.58 16.51 -8.21
CA ALA A 512 -2.51 15.95 -9.03
C ALA A 512 -1.36 15.31 -8.23
N TYR A 513 -1.31 15.50 -6.91
CA TYR A 513 -0.22 14.96 -6.10
C TYR A 513 -0.21 13.43 -6.12
N ARG A 514 0.98 12.88 -6.31
CA ARG A 514 1.22 11.43 -6.41
C ARG A 514 2.24 11.01 -5.36
N ASP A 515 1.95 9.94 -4.67
CA ASP A 515 2.89 9.21 -3.83
C ASP A 515 2.83 7.72 -4.16
N SER A 516 3.70 6.92 -3.57
CA SER A 516 3.71 5.49 -3.82
C SER A 516 4.28 4.72 -2.64
N ILE A 517 3.84 3.46 -2.52
CA ILE A 517 4.29 2.56 -1.46
C ILE A 517 4.33 1.12 -1.98
N SER A 518 5.24 0.32 -1.41
CA SER A 518 5.33 -1.11 -1.70
C SER A 518 4.01 -1.83 -1.35
N PRO A 519 3.53 -2.75 -2.22
CA PRO A 519 2.20 -3.35 -2.09
C PRO A 519 1.99 -4.20 -0.82
N GLY A 520 3.06 -4.65 -0.18
CA GLY A 520 3.02 -5.37 1.10
C GLY A 520 3.22 -4.49 2.33
N ASN A 521 3.44 -3.18 2.15
CA ASN A 521 3.70 -2.25 3.25
C ASN A 521 2.39 -1.52 3.62
N PRO A 522 1.90 -1.60 4.87
CA PRO A 522 0.71 -0.86 5.30
C PRO A 522 0.97 0.64 5.49
N GLY A 523 2.21 1.09 5.28
CA GLY A 523 2.61 2.47 5.47
C GLY A 523 2.58 2.91 6.93
N TRP A 524 2.33 4.19 7.14
CA TRP A 524 2.19 4.76 8.47
C TRP A 524 0.81 4.47 9.04
N GLN A 525 0.77 4.08 10.30
CA GLN A 525 -0.47 3.77 11.01
C GLN A 525 -1.49 4.91 10.91
N GLY A 526 -2.73 4.58 10.66
CA GLY A 526 -3.83 5.51 10.63
C GLY A 526 -3.93 6.40 9.38
N ARG A 527 -3.21 6.11 8.29
CA ARG A 527 -3.08 7.07 7.19
C ARG A 527 -3.52 6.56 5.82
N ILE A 528 -3.46 5.25 5.56
CA ILE A 528 -3.71 4.70 4.23
C ILE A 528 -4.91 3.77 4.28
N GLY A 529 -5.91 4.09 3.48
CA GLY A 529 -7.13 3.33 3.27
C GLY A 529 -7.39 3.07 1.79
N LEU A 530 -8.66 2.91 1.42
CA LEU A 530 -9.05 2.63 0.04
C LEU A 530 -10.42 3.21 -0.30
N ARG A 531 -10.63 3.41 -1.58
CA ARG A 531 -11.94 3.65 -2.23
C ARG A 531 -12.09 2.63 -3.36
N VAL A 532 -13.31 2.22 -3.66
CA VAL A 532 -13.56 1.21 -4.69
C VAL A 532 -14.29 1.79 -5.89
N VAL A 533 -14.09 1.17 -7.04
CA VAL A 533 -14.83 1.43 -8.28
C VAL A 533 -15.43 0.14 -8.82
N CYS A 534 -16.47 0.26 -9.65
CA CYS A 534 -16.95 -0.84 -10.48
C CYS A 534 -17.44 -0.33 -11.83
N ALA A 535 -17.45 -1.21 -12.84
CA ALA A 535 -17.97 -0.88 -14.17
C ALA A 535 -19.50 -0.67 -14.15
N VAL A 536 -20.01 0.14 -15.09
CA VAL A 536 -21.45 0.44 -15.28
C VAL A 536 -22.18 -0.77 -15.85
#